data_2e3f2a7f37cfe88bd73e132c77f6bb7c
#
_entry.id   2e3f2a7f37cfe88bd73e132c77f6bb7c
#
_cell.length_a   1.000
_cell.length_b   1.000
_cell.length_c   1.000
_cell.angle_alpha   90.00
_cell.angle_beta   90.00
_cell.angle_gamma   90.00
#
_symmetry.space_group_name_H-M   'P 1'
#
loop_
_entity.id
_entity.type
_entity.pdbx_description
1 polymer ?
#
loop_
_entity_poly.entity_id
_entity_poly.type
_entity_poly.pdbx_seq_one_letter_code
_entity_poly.pdbx_strand_id
1 'polypeptide(L)'
;MTEVVRTESEEETAGVARRLAGQLPPGSVVLLTGDLGAGKTAFVRGLAAGLGIDSEEVSSPTFTLVQEYRPSTGAGRPAPAEGRGEGSLLHVDLYRMQGAEIDDLGLDELSEGTAVVAIEWAERLGAPPAGALRVTIADLGGDAREIRIERGRQ
;
A
#
# COMPACT_ATOMS: atom_id res chain seq x y z
N MET A 1 1.17 13.00 13.54
CA MET A 1 2.13 13.73 12.73
C MET A 1 1.77 13.61 11.26
N THR A 2 1.67 14.72 10.55
CA THR A 2 1.25 14.76 9.15
C THR A 2 2.38 15.27 8.28
N GLU A 3 2.62 14.60 7.17
CA GLU A 3 3.57 15.03 6.15
C GLU A 3 2.82 15.30 4.85
N VAL A 4 3.13 16.39 4.17
CA VAL A 4 2.53 16.73 2.89
C VAL A 4 3.65 16.93 1.87
N VAL A 5 3.57 16.19 0.76
CA VAL A 5 4.57 16.23 -0.30
C VAL A 5 3.87 16.46 -1.62
N ARG A 6 4.39 17.40 -2.41
CA ARG A 6 3.91 17.61 -3.79
C ARG A 6 4.83 16.88 -4.75
N THR A 7 4.25 16.18 -5.72
CA THR A 7 5.00 15.50 -6.77
C THR A 7 4.52 15.99 -8.13
N GLU A 8 5.40 15.91 -9.13
CA GLU A 8 5.12 16.40 -10.49
C GLU A 8 5.11 15.27 -11.53
N SER A 9 5.30 14.02 -11.09
CA SER A 9 5.30 12.87 -11.98
C SER A 9 4.96 11.60 -11.22
N GLU A 10 4.59 10.55 -11.96
CA GLU A 10 4.38 9.23 -11.35
C GLU A 10 5.64 8.69 -10.70
N GLU A 11 6.80 8.98 -11.31
CA GLU A 11 8.09 8.57 -10.76
C GLU A 11 8.36 9.22 -9.42
N GLU A 12 8.04 10.50 -9.28
CA GLU A 12 8.18 11.19 -8.01
C GLU A 12 7.22 10.65 -6.96
N THR A 13 5.99 10.34 -7.36
CA THR A 13 5.00 9.73 -6.47
C THR A 13 5.51 8.37 -5.97
N ALA A 14 6.00 7.55 -6.88
CA ALA A 14 6.58 6.26 -6.51
C ALA A 14 7.81 6.45 -5.61
N GLY A 15 8.61 7.49 -5.84
CA GLY A 15 9.77 7.80 -5.00
C GLY A 15 9.42 8.11 -3.57
N VAL A 16 8.32 8.82 -3.35
CA VAL A 16 7.81 9.10 -2.00
C VAL A 16 7.43 7.78 -1.30
N ALA A 17 6.72 6.91 -2.00
CA ALA A 17 6.32 5.62 -1.46
C ALA A 17 7.54 4.74 -1.15
N ARG A 18 8.53 4.74 -2.04
CA ARG A 18 9.75 3.97 -1.85
C ARG A 18 10.49 4.36 -0.57
N ARG A 19 10.61 5.66 -0.33
CA ARG A 19 11.22 6.15 0.91
C ARG A 19 10.40 5.77 2.14
N LEU A 20 9.09 5.89 2.02
CA LEU A 20 8.18 5.51 3.11
C LEU A 20 8.34 4.04 3.46
N ALA A 21 8.43 3.16 2.47
CA ALA A 21 8.58 1.72 2.69
C ALA A 21 9.78 1.40 3.58
N GLY A 22 10.88 2.14 3.43
CA GLY A 22 12.07 1.94 4.26
C GLY A 22 11.88 2.32 5.72
N GLN A 23 10.80 3.02 6.05
CA GLN A 23 10.49 3.47 7.39
C GLN A 23 9.38 2.65 8.05
N LEU A 24 8.75 1.74 7.30
CA LEU A 24 7.59 0.99 7.81
C LEU A 24 8.03 -0.26 8.55
N PRO A 25 7.62 -0.43 9.82
CA PRO A 25 7.84 -1.69 10.52
C PRO A 25 7.10 -2.85 9.86
N PRO A 26 7.55 -4.10 10.06
CA PRO A 26 6.79 -5.26 9.59
C PRO A 26 5.36 -5.22 10.11
N GLY A 27 4.40 -5.59 9.27
CA GLY A 27 3.00 -5.62 9.65
C GLY A 27 2.29 -4.27 9.55
N SER A 28 2.94 -3.24 9.03
CA SER A 28 2.31 -1.93 8.85
C SER A 28 1.14 -1.99 7.88
N VAL A 29 0.09 -1.23 8.19
CA VAL A 29 -1.07 -1.09 7.31
C VAL A 29 -1.09 0.32 6.74
N VAL A 30 -1.15 0.42 5.42
CA VAL A 30 -1.21 1.69 4.69
C VAL A 30 -2.58 1.79 4.03
N LEU A 31 -3.34 2.80 4.41
CA LEU A 31 -4.67 3.06 3.87
C LEU A 31 -4.55 4.12 2.78
N LEU A 32 -4.86 3.73 1.55
CA LEU A 32 -4.76 4.62 0.39
C LEU A 32 -6.13 5.16 0.01
N THR A 33 -6.26 6.47 -0.02
CA THR A 33 -7.46 7.14 -0.47
C THR A 33 -7.11 8.13 -1.58
N GLY A 34 -8.07 8.41 -2.43
CA GLY A 34 -7.89 9.33 -3.55
C GLY A 34 -8.80 8.93 -4.70
N ASP A 35 -9.02 9.85 -5.61
CA ASP A 35 -9.88 9.61 -6.76
C ASP A 35 -9.27 8.60 -7.72
N LEU A 36 -10.12 8.01 -8.57
CA LEU A 36 -9.68 7.12 -9.61
C LEU A 36 -8.66 7.86 -10.51
N GLY A 37 -7.52 7.24 -10.75
CA GLY A 37 -6.46 7.87 -11.54
C GLY A 37 -5.57 8.82 -10.77
N ALA A 38 -5.75 8.95 -9.44
CA ALA A 38 -4.94 9.87 -8.64
C ALA A 38 -3.50 9.41 -8.41
N GLY A 39 -3.15 8.18 -8.78
CA GLY A 39 -1.79 7.66 -8.61
C GLY A 39 -1.62 6.64 -7.51
N LYS A 40 -2.71 6.05 -7.04
CA LYS A 40 -2.64 5.01 -5.98
C LYS A 40 -1.81 3.82 -6.41
N THR A 41 -1.97 3.37 -7.66
CA THR A 41 -1.17 2.25 -8.18
C THR A 41 0.31 2.60 -8.26
N ALA A 42 0.65 3.82 -8.69
CA ALA A 42 2.03 4.29 -8.72
C ALA A 42 2.63 4.30 -7.31
N PHE A 43 1.84 4.70 -6.32
CA PHE A 43 2.26 4.69 -4.93
C PHE A 43 2.55 3.26 -4.45
N VAL A 44 1.66 2.31 -4.77
CA VAL A 44 1.86 0.91 -4.38
C VAL A 44 3.10 0.33 -5.06
N ARG A 45 3.35 0.68 -6.32
CA ARG A 45 4.57 0.25 -7.01
C ARG A 45 5.83 0.77 -6.31
N GLY A 46 5.77 2.01 -5.82
CA GLY A 46 6.87 2.58 -5.06
C GLY A 46 7.10 1.85 -3.74
N LEU A 47 6.01 1.52 -3.02
CA LEU A 47 6.11 0.73 -1.79
C LEU A 47 6.77 -0.62 -2.09
N ALA A 48 6.33 -1.29 -3.16
CA ALA A 48 6.90 -2.56 -3.57
C ALA A 48 8.40 -2.44 -3.83
N ALA A 49 8.80 -1.44 -4.59
CA ALA A 49 10.22 -1.21 -4.90
C ALA A 49 11.04 -1.01 -3.62
N GLY A 50 10.51 -0.26 -2.67
CA GLY A 50 11.18 -0.02 -1.39
C GLY A 50 11.30 -1.28 -0.54
N LEU A 51 10.43 -2.25 -0.75
CA LEU A 51 10.47 -3.54 -0.06
C LEU A 51 11.30 -4.60 -0.80
N GLY A 52 11.90 -4.24 -1.95
CA GLY A 52 12.69 -5.17 -2.73
C GLY A 52 11.86 -6.04 -3.67
N ILE A 53 10.64 -5.67 -3.93
CA ILE A 53 9.74 -6.36 -4.85
C ILE A 53 9.85 -5.69 -6.22
N ASP A 54 9.82 -6.50 -7.29
CA ASP A 54 9.83 -5.96 -8.65
C ASP A 54 8.54 -5.16 -8.88
N SER A 55 8.68 -3.86 -9.07
CA SER A 55 7.53 -2.96 -9.23
C SER A 55 6.70 -3.28 -10.48
N GLU A 56 7.27 -3.94 -11.46
CA GLU A 56 6.55 -4.34 -12.66
C GLU A 56 5.52 -5.44 -12.39
N GLU A 57 5.69 -6.18 -11.31
CA GLU A 57 4.71 -7.20 -10.91
C GLU A 57 3.44 -6.58 -10.36
N VAL A 58 3.51 -5.34 -9.90
CA VAL A 58 2.36 -4.68 -9.28
C VAL A 58 1.44 -4.12 -10.35
N SER A 59 0.20 -4.57 -10.31
CA SER A 59 -0.86 -4.04 -11.16
C SER A 59 -2.09 -3.79 -10.30
N SER A 60 -3.03 -3.00 -10.81
CA SER A 60 -4.29 -2.83 -10.11
C SER A 60 -5.00 -4.17 -10.06
N PRO A 61 -5.40 -4.67 -8.86
CA PRO A 61 -6.07 -5.97 -8.78
C PRO A 61 -7.49 -5.88 -9.34
N THR A 62 -7.63 -6.25 -10.61
CA THR A 62 -8.91 -6.14 -11.32
C THR A 62 -9.84 -7.30 -11.00
N PHE A 63 -9.29 -8.49 -10.86
CA PHE A 63 -10.07 -9.71 -10.64
C PHE A 63 -9.78 -10.35 -9.29
N THR A 64 -8.61 -10.09 -8.73
CA THR A 64 -8.21 -10.60 -7.43
C THR A 64 -8.24 -9.44 -6.45
N LEU A 65 -9.07 -9.54 -5.42
CA LEU A 65 -9.26 -8.45 -4.45
C LEU A 65 -8.06 -8.28 -3.52
N VAL A 66 -7.29 -9.35 -3.32
CA VAL A 66 -6.08 -9.34 -2.51
C VAL A 66 -4.97 -10.02 -3.31
N GLN A 67 -3.83 -9.34 -3.45
CA GLN A 67 -2.65 -9.94 -4.08
C GLN A 67 -1.47 -9.86 -3.13
N GLU A 68 -0.70 -10.93 -3.07
CA GLU A 68 0.54 -10.95 -2.30
C GLU A 68 1.73 -10.88 -3.24
N TYR A 69 2.66 -9.98 -2.93
CA TYR A 69 3.93 -9.85 -3.65
C TYR A 69 5.06 -10.13 -2.68
N ARG A 70 6.06 -10.87 -3.13
CA ARG A 70 7.21 -11.23 -2.32
C ARG A 70 8.47 -10.62 -2.89
N PRO A 71 9.45 -10.28 -2.04
CA PRO A 71 10.74 -9.79 -2.53
C PRO A 71 11.40 -10.80 -3.45
N SER A 72 12.11 -10.28 -4.43
CA SER A 72 12.88 -11.11 -5.35
C SER A 72 13.93 -11.92 -4.58
N THR A 73 14.06 -13.21 -4.92
CA THR A 73 15.06 -14.09 -4.32
C THR A 73 16.42 -13.98 -5.01
N GLY A 74 16.51 -13.18 -6.06
CA GLY A 74 17.78 -12.94 -6.74
C GLY A 74 18.75 -12.15 -5.88
N ALA A 75 20.01 -12.08 -6.29
CA ALA A 75 21.04 -11.25 -5.67
C ALA A 75 21.29 -11.55 -4.18
N GLY A 76 21.27 -12.81 -3.78
CA GLY A 76 21.68 -13.24 -2.45
C GLY A 76 20.65 -12.99 -1.35
N ARG A 77 19.45 -12.65 -1.69
CA ARG A 77 18.38 -12.56 -0.70
C ARG A 77 17.76 -13.93 -0.48
N PRO A 78 17.81 -14.46 0.74
CA PRO A 78 17.14 -15.73 1.01
C PRO A 78 15.62 -15.53 0.91
N ALA A 79 14.93 -16.51 0.34
CA ALA A 79 13.48 -16.51 0.37
C ALA A 79 13.01 -16.58 1.82
N PRO A 80 11.89 -15.92 2.17
CA PRO A 80 11.31 -16.09 3.49
C PRO A 80 11.03 -17.56 3.77
N ALA A 81 11.44 -18.04 4.93
CA ALA A 81 11.36 -19.45 5.26
C ALA A 81 9.92 -19.95 5.40
N GLU A 82 9.00 -19.09 5.76
CA GLU A 82 7.61 -19.47 6.01
C GLU A 82 6.66 -18.38 5.55
N GLY A 83 5.68 -18.75 4.74
CA GLY A 83 4.52 -17.94 4.41
C GLY A 83 4.82 -16.51 4.01
N ARG A 84 4.24 -15.57 4.71
CA ARG A 84 4.45 -14.14 4.50
C ARG A 84 5.68 -13.70 5.27
N GLY A 85 6.81 -13.69 4.60
CA GLY A 85 8.03 -13.24 5.22
C GLY A 85 8.10 -11.72 5.31
N GLU A 86 9.10 -11.25 6.04
CA GLU A 86 9.46 -9.85 6.10
C GLU A 86 9.68 -9.31 4.69
N GLY A 87 9.16 -8.13 4.39
CA GLY A 87 9.29 -7.51 3.08
C GLY A 87 8.19 -7.85 2.09
N SER A 88 7.28 -8.76 2.44
CA SER A 88 6.12 -9.03 1.57
C SER A 88 5.13 -7.87 1.58
N LEU A 89 4.39 -7.72 0.49
CA LEU A 89 3.35 -6.72 0.34
C LEU A 89 2.03 -7.39 0.03
N LEU A 90 1.00 -7.08 0.82
CA LEU A 90 -0.38 -7.46 0.52
C LEU A 90 -1.09 -6.24 -0.06
N HIS A 91 -1.54 -6.35 -1.30
CA HIS A 91 -2.25 -5.27 -1.98
C HIS A 91 -3.73 -5.62 -2.03
N VAL A 92 -4.56 -4.82 -1.39
CA VAL A 92 -6.01 -5.03 -1.27
C VAL A 92 -6.72 -3.89 -1.99
N ASP A 93 -7.71 -4.21 -2.83
CA ASP A 93 -8.51 -3.20 -3.51
C ASP A 93 -9.98 -3.40 -3.15
N LEU A 94 -10.57 -2.41 -2.50
CA LEU A 94 -11.95 -2.46 -2.04
C LEU A 94 -12.93 -1.80 -3.00
N TYR A 95 -12.48 -1.37 -4.17
CA TYR A 95 -13.31 -0.59 -5.11
C TYR A 95 -14.65 -1.27 -5.44
N ARG A 96 -14.63 -2.57 -5.66
CA ARG A 96 -15.82 -3.33 -6.06
C ARG A 96 -16.46 -4.12 -4.93
N MET A 97 -16.00 -3.92 -3.71
CA MET A 97 -16.52 -4.67 -2.57
C MET A 97 -17.59 -3.91 -1.82
N GLN A 98 -18.51 -4.65 -1.24
CA GLN A 98 -19.55 -4.10 -0.37
C GLN A 98 -19.26 -4.45 1.08
N GLY A 99 -19.93 -3.77 2.01
CA GLY A 99 -19.61 -3.84 3.44
C GLY A 99 -19.45 -5.25 4.01
N ALA A 100 -20.39 -6.16 3.72
CA ALA A 100 -20.31 -7.53 4.24
C ALA A 100 -19.08 -8.28 3.66
N GLU A 101 -18.80 -8.07 2.37
CA GLU A 101 -17.65 -8.70 1.73
C GLU A 101 -16.33 -8.18 2.33
N ILE A 102 -16.29 -6.90 2.65
CA ILE A 102 -15.10 -6.29 3.27
C ILE A 102 -14.87 -6.90 4.66
N ASP A 103 -15.93 -7.05 5.45
CA ASP A 103 -15.84 -7.67 6.77
C ASP A 103 -15.35 -9.12 6.68
N ASP A 104 -15.74 -9.83 5.64
CA ASP A 104 -15.35 -11.22 5.45
C ASP A 104 -13.91 -11.42 4.98
N LEU A 105 -13.23 -10.34 4.55
CA LEU A 105 -11.82 -10.43 4.15
C LEU A 105 -10.88 -10.76 5.31
N GLY A 106 -11.28 -10.49 6.54
CA GLY A 106 -10.41 -10.73 7.69
C GLY A 106 -9.21 -9.81 7.69
N LEU A 107 -9.41 -8.51 7.47
CA LEU A 107 -8.31 -7.53 7.42
C LEU A 107 -7.52 -7.48 8.71
N ASP A 108 -8.17 -7.69 9.86
CA ASP A 108 -7.46 -7.73 11.14
C ASP A 108 -6.45 -8.87 11.17
N GLU A 109 -6.82 -10.04 10.61
CA GLU A 109 -5.91 -11.18 10.53
C GLU A 109 -4.76 -10.91 9.55
N LEU A 110 -5.04 -10.23 8.45
CA LEU A 110 -4.00 -9.87 7.49
C LEU A 110 -2.98 -8.93 8.10
N SER A 111 -3.42 -8.01 8.96
CA SER A 111 -2.53 -7.05 9.60
C SER A 111 -1.70 -7.62 10.74
N GLU A 112 -2.03 -8.83 11.23
CA GLU A 112 -1.27 -9.50 12.28
C GLU A 112 0.02 -10.14 11.77
N GLY A 113 0.17 -10.27 10.45
CA GLY A 113 1.38 -10.81 9.85
C GLY A 113 2.51 -9.81 9.79
N THR A 114 3.62 -10.19 9.15
CA THR A 114 4.78 -9.33 8.98
C THR A 114 4.77 -8.56 7.66
N ALA A 115 3.84 -8.90 6.76
CA ALA A 115 3.72 -8.20 5.48
C ALA A 115 3.21 -6.76 5.68
N VAL A 116 3.66 -5.86 4.83
CA VAL A 116 3.04 -4.55 4.73
C VAL A 116 1.74 -4.71 3.96
N VAL A 117 0.66 -4.13 4.48
CA VAL A 117 -0.66 -4.23 3.86
C VAL A 117 -1.03 -2.86 3.28
N ALA A 118 -1.22 -2.78 1.96
CA ALA A 118 -1.66 -1.57 1.29
C ALA A 118 -3.10 -1.75 0.82
N ILE A 119 -4.00 -0.91 1.29
CA ILE A 119 -5.43 -1.01 1.02
C ILE A 119 -5.88 0.18 0.20
N GLU A 120 -6.28 -0.04 -1.05
CA GLU A 120 -6.86 1.00 -1.91
C GLU A 120 -8.37 1.10 -1.65
N TRP A 121 -8.90 2.30 -1.81
CA TRP A 121 -10.31 2.62 -1.52
C TRP A 121 -10.63 2.38 -0.05
N ALA A 122 -9.69 2.78 0.81
CA ALA A 122 -9.78 2.55 2.25
C ALA A 122 -10.96 3.30 2.88
N GLU A 123 -11.52 4.30 2.21
CA GLU A 123 -12.72 5.01 2.66
C GLU A 123 -13.94 4.08 2.76
N ARG A 124 -13.87 2.90 2.14
CA ARG A 124 -14.94 1.90 2.25
C ARG A 124 -14.87 1.06 3.52
N LEU A 125 -13.77 1.21 4.28
CA LEU A 125 -13.65 0.54 5.57
C LEU A 125 -14.53 1.24 6.60
N GLY A 126 -15.32 0.47 7.35
CA GLY A 126 -16.12 1.04 8.43
C GLY A 126 -15.26 1.43 9.62
N ALA A 127 -14.27 0.61 9.94
CA ALA A 127 -13.34 0.86 11.04
C ALA A 127 -11.93 0.51 10.60
N PRO A 128 -11.05 1.50 10.40
CA PRO A 128 -9.68 1.20 10.00
C PRO A 128 -8.90 0.53 11.15
N PRO A 129 -7.91 -0.32 10.82
CA PRO A 129 -7.07 -0.93 11.85
C PRO A 129 -6.36 0.14 12.68
N ALA A 130 -6.18 -0.14 13.96
CA ALA A 130 -5.47 0.78 14.87
C ALA A 130 -4.02 0.94 14.41
N GLY A 131 -3.51 2.16 14.48
CA GLY A 131 -2.14 2.47 14.09
C GLY A 131 -1.87 2.51 12.60
N ALA A 132 -2.93 2.38 11.77
CA ALA A 132 -2.77 2.42 10.32
C ALA A 132 -2.28 3.80 9.85
N LEU A 133 -1.43 3.76 8.83
CA LEU A 133 -0.96 4.96 8.16
C LEU A 133 -1.95 5.35 7.09
N ARG A 134 -2.39 6.60 7.08
CA ARG A 134 -3.29 7.10 6.05
C ARG A 134 -2.51 7.88 5.00
N VAL A 135 -2.70 7.51 3.75
CA VAL A 135 -2.10 8.22 2.62
C VAL A 135 -3.21 8.68 1.70
N THR A 136 -3.31 9.98 1.54
CA THR A 136 -4.31 10.58 0.64
C THR A 136 -3.56 11.20 -0.54
N ILE A 137 -3.99 10.85 -1.76
CA ILE A 137 -3.38 11.36 -2.97
C ILE A 137 -4.41 12.22 -3.69
N ALA A 138 -4.12 13.52 -3.81
CA ALA A 138 -4.97 14.47 -4.50
C ALA A 138 -4.39 14.79 -5.88
N ASP A 139 -5.24 14.76 -6.89
CA ASP A 139 -4.89 15.14 -8.25
C ASP A 139 -4.92 16.67 -8.36
N LEU A 140 -3.77 17.26 -8.65
CA LEU A 140 -3.66 18.73 -8.78
C LEU A 140 -3.74 19.20 -10.25
N GLY A 141 -4.00 18.27 -11.16
CA GLY A 141 -4.02 18.56 -12.59
C GLY A 141 -2.77 18.02 -13.27
N GLY A 142 -2.91 17.51 -14.49
CA GLY A 142 -1.80 16.89 -15.20
C GLY A 142 -1.16 15.77 -14.39
N ASP A 143 0.15 15.83 -14.26
CA ASP A 143 0.89 14.84 -13.50
C ASP A 143 1.17 15.27 -12.05
N ALA A 144 0.72 16.47 -11.67
CA ALA A 144 0.94 16.98 -10.31
C ALA A 144 0.03 16.31 -9.31
N ARG A 145 0.59 15.94 -8.17
CA ARG A 145 -0.15 15.29 -7.08
C ARG A 145 0.27 15.88 -5.74
N GLU A 146 -0.67 15.87 -4.79
CA GLU A 146 -0.35 16.16 -3.40
C GLU A 146 -0.55 14.88 -2.61
N ILE A 147 0.49 14.47 -1.89
CA ILE A 147 0.47 13.26 -1.08
C ILE A 147 0.49 13.67 0.39
N ARG A 148 -0.55 13.32 1.10
CA ARG A 148 -0.66 13.58 2.54
C ARG A 148 -0.52 12.27 3.29
N ILE A 149 0.45 12.20 4.19
CA ILE A 149 0.73 11.01 4.98
C ILE A 149 0.43 11.35 6.43
N GLU A 150 -0.55 10.65 7.00
CA GLU A 150 -0.95 10.85 8.40
C GLU A 150 -0.74 9.56 9.18
N ARG A 151 0.01 9.66 10.27
CA ARG A 151 0.24 8.50 11.12
C ARG A 151 -0.88 8.39 12.13
N GLY A 152 -1.51 7.22 12.19
CA GLY A 152 -2.57 6.96 13.14
C GLY A 152 -2.04 6.90 14.57
N ARG A 153 -2.94 7.13 15.52
CA ARG A 153 -2.63 6.95 16.93
C ARG A 153 -2.63 5.46 17.26
N GLN A 154 -1.64 5.07 18.02
CA GLN A 154 -1.56 3.71 18.54
C GLN A 154 -2.50 3.55 19.72
#